data_a8900b3cc5b4bbf25afbd6c55d8ca32b
#
_entry.id   a8900b3cc5b4bbf25afbd6c55d8ca32b
#
_cell.length_a   1.000
_cell.length_b   1.000
_cell.length_c   1.000
_cell.angle_alpha   90.00
_cell.angle_beta   90.00
_cell.angle_gamma   90.00
#
_symmetry.space_group_name_H-M   'P 1'
#
loop_
_entity.id
_entity.type
_entity.pdbx_description
1 polymer ?
#
loop_
_entity_poly.entity_id
_entity_poly.type
_entity_poly.pdbx_seq_one_letter_code
_entity_poly.pdbx_strand_id
1 'polypeptide(L)'
;EVFPQGKLDADLQQVDLRGTQSYDQILEKLAAFKKEKNADYITGRGWDQNDWEVKVFPTKEKLDKLFPNTPVAIRRVDGHALLVNEAALKYSGLSSTKFPKKVTGGEFIQKNGKLTGVLIDAAMGYIKTPNTTKKESIQGLLDAQKVSFSYGLTTVNDAGVGKSTIDLMDSLQKTGDLKMRIYAMVSVSQKNLDYFITKGIIKTDRLNVRSFKVYGDGALGSRGAAMRKSYSDREHHFGAMIFDPKRYTEIANQIAKSDYQMNTHAIGDSANTHILKTYKAALEGQKDRRWKIEHAQIISPEDFDLFNNIVPSVQPTHATSDMYWAETRIGKDRMKGAYAFKDLLNKYGSVALGTDFPVEKVSPFLTFSSAVTRQDTEGYPAGGFQMENALTREETLRGMTIWAAHSNFEENEKGSIEVGKFADFIILNQNIMEVDGSKLHETKVISTYVNGEKVY
;
A
#
# COMPACT_ATOMS: atom_id res chain seq x y z
N GLU A 1 3.48 -5.38 -2.63
CA GLU A 1 3.24 -5.01 -1.24
C GLU A 1 1.84 -5.50 -0.85
N VAL A 2 1.75 -6.35 0.14
CA VAL A 2 0.47 -6.80 0.71
C VAL A 2 0.52 -6.37 2.16
N PHE A 3 -0.52 -5.73 2.67
CA PHE A 3 -0.63 -5.34 4.08
C PHE A 3 -1.48 -6.34 4.87
N PRO A 4 -0.96 -7.45 5.36
CA PRO A 4 -1.74 -8.37 6.17
C PRO A 4 -1.74 -8.02 7.66
N GLN A 5 -1.68 -6.75 8.04
CA GLN A 5 -1.72 -6.30 9.45
C GLN A 5 -3.00 -6.70 10.19
N GLY A 6 -3.34 -7.98 10.30
CA GLY A 6 -4.62 -8.33 10.91
C GLY A 6 -5.82 -7.65 10.22
N LYS A 7 -5.60 -7.07 9.05
CA LYS A 7 -6.59 -6.26 8.33
C LYS A 7 -7.55 -7.10 7.52
N LEU A 8 -7.20 -8.34 7.19
CA LEU A 8 -8.19 -9.26 6.64
C LEU A 8 -9.24 -9.65 7.68
N ASP A 9 -8.85 -9.80 8.95
CA ASP A 9 -9.82 -9.98 10.04
C ASP A 9 -10.53 -8.64 10.34
N ALA A 10 -9.81 -7.52 10.26
CA ALA A 10 -10.44 -6.22 10.29
C ALA A 10 -11.39 -6.02 9.11
N ASP A 11 -11.12 -6.58 7.91
CA ASP A 11 -12.05 -6.54 6.77
C ASP A 11 -13.30 -7.41 7.01
N LEU A 12 -13.22 -8.48 7.78
CA LEU A 12 -14.40 -9.26 8.22
C LEU A 12 -15.18 -8.59 9.38
N GLN A 13 -14.51 -7.71 10.14
CA GLN A 13 -15.09 -6.94 11.25
C GLN A 13 -15.36 -5.48 10.89
N GLN A 14 -15.02 -5.04 9.67
CA GLN A 14 -15.31 -3.71 9.15
C GLN A 14 -16.11 -3.81 7.84
N VAL A 15 -16.75 -2.71 7.48
CA VAL A 15 -17.59 -2.66 6.27
C VAL A 15 -16.72 -2.53 5.03
N ASP A 16 -16.84 -3.47 4.09
CA ASP A 16 -16.23 -3.33 2.76
C ASP A 16 -17.03 -2.32 1.93
N LEU A 17 -16.39 -1.20 1.62
CA LEU A 17 -16.98 -0.08 0.90
C LEU A 17 -16.45 0.02 -0.54
N ARG A 18 -15.60 -0.92 -0.99
CA ARG A 18 -15.08 -0.94 -2.35
C ARG A 18 -16.20 -1.10 -3.36
N GLY A 19 -16.05 -0.42 -4.51
CA GLY A 19 -17.04 -0.45 -5.60
C GLY A 19 -18.34 0.28 -5.32
N THR A 20 -18.44 1.06 -4.23
CA THR A 20 -19.59 1.94 -4.00
C THR A 20 -19.57 3.10 -5.00
N GLN A 21 -20.75 3.37 -5.61
CA GLN A 21 -20.95 4.39 -6.64
C GLN A 21 -21.51 5.71 -6.07
N SER A 22 -21.78 5.76 -4.78
CA SER A 22 -22.30 6.97 -4.12
C SER A 22 -22.09 6.92 -2.61
N TYR A 23 -22.18 8.10 -1.97
CA TYR A 23 -22.16 8.18 -0.51
C TYR A 23 -23.39 7.51 0.12
N ASP A 24 -24.52 7.51 -0.54
CA ASP A 24 -25.75 6.88 -0.02
C ASP A 24 -25.62 5.35 0.03
N GLN A 25 -24.97 4.72 -0.94
CA GLN A 25 -24.64 3.29 -0.87
C GLN A 25 -23.71 2.95 0.32
N ILE A 26 -22.80 3.85 0.67
CA ILE A 26 -21.99 3.69 1.89
C ILE A 26 -22.88 3.66 3.13
N LEU A 27 -23.81 4.62 3.24
CA LEU A 27 -24.71 4.70 4.39
C LEU A 27 -25.59 3.46 4.54
N GLU A 28 -26.09 2.91 3.44
CA GLU A 28 -26.85 1.65 3.40
C GLU A 28 -26.02 0.47 3.93
N LYS A 29 -24.78 0.30 3.43
CA LYS A 29 -23.87 -0.76 3.89
C LYS A 29 -23.56 -0.63 5.38
N LEU A 30 -23.28 0.58 5.87
CA LEU A 30 -23.03 0.84 7.30
C LEU A 30 -24.25 0.52 8.16
N ALA A 31 -25.45 0.89 7.72
CA ALA A 31 -26.71 0.58 8.43
C ALA A 31 -26.98 -0.93 8.50
N ALA A 32 -26.77 -1.64 7.40
CA ALA A 32 -26.88 -3.10 7.35
C ALA A 32 -25.90 -3.77 8.31
N PHE A 33 -24.63 -3.36 8.30
CA PHE A 33 -23.60 -3.87 9.21
C PHE A 33 -23.94 -3.62 10.70
N LYS A 34 -24.37 -2.39 11.04
CA LYS A 34 -24.80 -2.06 12.40
C LYS A 34 -25.93 -2.98 12.88
N LYS A 35 -26.90 -3.23 11.99
CA LYS A 35 -28.04 -4.11 12.30
C LYS A 35 -27.61 -5.57 12.49
N GLU A 36 -26.69 -6.06 11.63
CA GLU A 36 -26.23 -7.45 11.66
C GLU A 36 -25.32 -7.73 12.88
N LYS A 37 -24.32 -6.86 13.11
CA LYS A 37 -23.28 -7.09 14.12
C LYS A 37 -23.57 -6.45 15.48
N ASN A 38 -24.60 -5.58 15.58
CA ASN A 38 -24.87 -4.74 16.77
C ASN A 38 -23.61 -3.99 17.25
N ALA A 39 -22.78 -3.52 16.32
CA ALA A 39 -21.45 -2.99 16.59
C ALA A 39 -21.52 -1.68 17.41
N ASP A 40 -20.73 -1.57 18.48
CA ASP A 40 -20.61 -0.36 19.31
C ASP A 40 -19.72 0.71 18.69
N TYR A 41 -18.87 0.31 17.74
CA TYR A 41 -18.03 1.16 16.91
C TYR A 41 -18.05 0.58 15.49
N ILE A 42 -18.29 1.41 14.47
CA ILE A 42 -18.31 0.96 13.07
C ILE A 42 -17.03 1.43 12.40
N THR A 43 -16.26 0.50 11.88
CA THR A 43 -15.14 0.76 10.98
C THR A 43 -15.47 0.26 9.58
N GLY A 44 -14.86 0.87 8.58
CA GLY A 44 -15.02 0.47 7.19
C GLY A 44 -13.85 0.95 6.34
N ARG A 45 -13.70 0.38 5.15
CA ARG A 45 -12.65 0.76 4.21
C ARG A 45 -13.11 0.59 2.77
N GLY A 46 -12.54 1.42 1.89
CA GLY A 46 -12.65 1.22 0.45
C GLY A 46 -13.53 2.21 -0.28
N TRP A 47 -14.03 3.27 0.38
CA TRP A 47 -14.74 4.32 -0.35
C TRP A 47 -13.76 5.14 -1.21
N ASP A 48 -14.20 5.51 -2.42
CA ASP A 48 -13.52 6.47 -3.28
C ASP A 48 -14.53 7.39 -3.94
N GLN A 49 -14.47 8.68 -3.62
CA GLN A 49 -15.34 9.67 -4.25
C GLN A 49 -15.01 9.91 -5.73
N ASN A 50 -13.85 9.47 -6.20
CA ASN A 50 -13.48 9.59 -7.62
C ASN A 50 -14.30 8.64 -8.51
N ASP A 51 -14.83 7.56 -7.93
CA ASP A 51 -15.71 6.58 -8.61
C ASP A 51 -17.18 7.01 -8.63
N TRP A 52 -17.51 8.11 -7.93
CA TRP A 52 -18.89 8.58 -7.82
C TRP A 52 -19.23 9.63 -8.90
N GLU A 53 -20.51 9.81 -9.18
CA GLU A 53 -20.97 10.91 -10.03
C GLU A 53 -20.53 12.27 -9.45
N VAL A 54 -20.74 12.47 -8.14
CA VAL A 54 -20.31 13.67 -7.40
C VAL A 54 -18.92 13.43 -6.80
N LYS A 55 -17.87 13.84 -7.51
CA LYS A 55 -16.46 13.59 -7.18
C LYS A 55 -15.90 14.55 -6.11
N VAL A 56 -16.65 14.77 -5.02
CA VAL A 56 -16.24 15.60 -3.88
C VAL A 56 -16.17 14.76 -2.60
N PHE A 57 -15.34 15.17 -1.66
CA PHE A 57 -15.31 14.51 -0.35
C PHE A 57 -16.69 14.55 0.31
N PRO A 58 -17.18 13.42 0.83
CA PRO A 58 -18.40 13.40 1.63
C PRO A 58 -18.20 14.16 2.94
N THR A 59 -19.30 14.53 3.58
CA THR A 59 -19.27 15.18 4.88
C THR A 59 -19.99 14.34 5.94
N LYS A 60 -19.69 14.59 7.21
CA LYS A 60 -20.16 13.77 8.33
C LYS A 60 -21.65 13.90 8.67
N GLU A 61 -22.34 14.92 8.15
CA GLU A 61 -23.70 15.25 8.56
C GLU A 61 -24.68 14.09 8.36
N LYS A 62 -24.59 13.34 7.24
CA LYS A 62 -25.42 12.16 7.01
C LYS A 62 -25.08 11.02 7.99
N LEU A 63 -23.78 10.84 8.31
CA LEU A 63 -23.34 9.88 9.33
C LEU A 63 -23.82 10.27 10.73
N ASP A 64 -23.74 11.55 11.09
CA ASP A 64 -24.20 12.07 12.38
C ASP A 64 -25.70 11.83 12.58
N LYS A 65 -26.49 12.00 11.50
CA LYS A 65 -27.93 11.73 11.52
C LYS A 65 -28.26 10.25 11.66
N LEU A 66 -27.51 9.38 10.97
CA LEU A 66 -27.77 7.95 10.95
C LEU A 66 -27.21 7.24 12.19
N PHE A 67 -26.08 7.70 12.70
CA PHE A 67 -25.35 7.13 13.84
C PHE A 67 -25.01 8.19 14.90
N PRO A 68 -26.01 8.81 15.55
CA PRO A 68 -25.78 9.93 16.47
C PRO A 68 -24.94 9.55 17.69
N ASN A 69 -25.00 8.29 18.14
CA ASN A 69 -24.32 7.78 19.31
C ASN A 69 -23.30 6.66 19.01
N THR A 70 -23.31 6.10 17.82
CA THR A 70 -22.35 5.06 17.42
C THR A 70 -21.19 5.70 16.67
N PRO A 71 -19.96 5.62 17.17
CA PRO A 71 -18.78 6.12 16.44
C PRO A 71 -18.61 5.38 15.11
N VAL A 72 -18.35 6.16 14.06
CA VAL A 72 -18.08 5.65 12.70
C VAL A 72 -16.78 6.25 12.21
N ALA A 73 -15.87 5.39 11.74
CA ALA A 73 -14.61 5.77 11.13
C ALA A 73 -14.35 4.90 9.89
N ILE A 74 -14.52 5.48 8.72
CA ILE A 74 -14.39 4.76 7.44
C ILE A 74 -13.23 5.32 6.62
N ARG A 75 -12.31 4.41 6.26
CA ARG A 75 -11.08 4.75 5.55
C ARG A 75 -11.29 4.72 4.04
N ARG A 76 -10.72 5.71 3.36
CA ARG A 76 -10.68 5.74 1.90
C ARG A 76 -9.88 4.55 1.36
N VAL A 77 -10.12 4.18 0.11
CA VAL A 77 -9.48 3.03 -0.56
C VAL A 77 -7.95 3.10 -0.48
N ASP A 78 -7.36 4.26 -0.77
CA ASP A 78 -5.91 4.51 -0.71
C ASP A 78 -5.30 4.48 0.71
N GLY A 79 -6.15 4.49 1.75
CA GLY A 79 -5.69 4.50 3.14
C GLY A 79 -5.26 5.86 3.67
N HIS A 80 -5.24 6.90 2.86
CA HIS A 80 -4.73 8.25 3.16
C HIS A 80 -5.81 9.27 3.54
N ALA A 81 -7.10 8.90 3.52
CA ALA A 81 -8.18 9.70 4.05
C ALA A 81 -9.09 8.87 4.96
N LEU A 82 -9.65 9.51 5.98
CA LEU A 82 -10.60 8.94 6.93
C LEU A 82 -11.82 9.86 7.02
N LEU A 83 -13.02 9.31 6.83
CA LEU A 83 -14.27 10.00 7.14
C LEU A 83 -14.79 9.51 8.49
N VAL A 84 -15.07 10.43 9.39
CA VAL A 84 -15.58 10.15 10.75
C VAL A 84 -16.82 10.96 11.05
N ASN A 85 -17.69 10.43 11.92
CA ASN A 85 -18.84 11.16 12.45
C ASN A 85 -18.48 11.91 13.76
N GLU A 86 -19.41 12.72 14.26
CA GLU A 86 -19.21 13.47 15.51
C GLU A 86 -19.05 12.56 16.73
N ALA A 87 -19.67 11.37 16.73
CA ALA A 87 -19.50 10.40 17.80
C ALA A 87 -18.06 9.85 17.84
N ALA A 88 -17.43 9.58 16.69
CA ALA A 88 -16.04 9.14 16.62
C ALA A 88 -15.05 10.27 17.00
N LEU A 89 -15.34 11.52 16.64
CA LEU A 89 -14.58 12.69 17.11
C LEU A 89 -14.64 12.77 18.64
N LYS A 90 -15.81 12.68 19.24
CA LYS A 90 -16.01 12.71 20.71
C LYS A 90 -15.29 11.54 21.39
N TYR A 91 -15.39 10.34 20.86
CA TYR A 91 -14.68 9.14 21.35
C TYR A 91 -13.16 9.37 21.38
N SER A 92 -12.66 10.17 20.46
CA SER A 92 -11.24 10.55 20.35
C SER A 92 -10.84 11.78 21.18
N GLY A 93 -11.77 12.41 21.88
CA GLY A 93 -11.54 13.67 22.63
C GLY A 93 -11.54 14.92 21.78
N LEU A 94 -12.09 14.86 20.58
CA LEU A 94 -12.23 15.94 19.60
C LEU A 94 -13.69 16.37 19.43
N SER A 95 -13.93 17.43 18.68
CA SER A 95 -15.24 17.79 18.14
C SER A 95 -15.11 18.57 16.84
N SER A 96 -16.20 18.82 16.14
CA SER A 96 -16.20 19.62 14.91
C SER A 96 -15.66 21.05 15.08
N THR A 97 -15.58 21.55 16.31
CA THR A 97 -15.03 22.89 16.66
C THR A 97 -13.75 22.86 17.47
N LYS A 98 -13.43 21.71 18.13
CA LYS A 98 -12.24 21.53 18.98
C LYS A 98 -11.33 20.47 18.39
N PHE A 99 -10.32 20.89 17.65
CA PHE A 99 -9.34 20.05 16.98
C PHE A 99 -8.03 20.82 16.74
N PRO A 100 -6.88 20.16 16.48
CA PRO A 100 -5.62 20.81 16.13
C PRO A 100 -5.76 21.61 14.84
N LYS A 101 -5.37 22.89 14.87
CA LYS A 101 -5.47 23.78 13.70
C LYS A 101 -4.39 23.54 12.65
N LYS A 102 -3.25 22.97 13.04
CA LYS A 102 -2.15 22.58 12.15
C LYS A 102 -1.66 21.19 12.52
N VAL A 103 -1.42 20.37 11.50
CA VAL A 103 -0.84 19.03 11.62
C VAL A 103 0.22 18.90 10.55
N THR A 104 1.46 18.66 10.96
CA THR A 104 2.55 18.40 10.01
C THR A 104 2.27 17.07 9.30
N GLY A 105 2.30 17.07 7.98
CA GLY A 105 2.04 15.88 7.17
C GLY A 105 0.58 15.43 7.13
N GLY A 106 -0.39 16.32 7.40
CA GLY A 106 -1.81 15.99 7.31
C GLY A 106 -2.73 17.19 7.37
N GLU A 107 -4.01 16.97 7.11
CA GLU A 107 -5.02 18.04 7.07
C GLU A 107 -6.33 17.58 7.72
N PHE A 108 -6.94 18.45 8.54
CA PHE A 108 -8.33 18.39 8.96
C PHE A 108 -9.18 19.21 7.99
N ILE A 109 -9.96 18.56 7.11
CA ILE A 109 -10.77 19.25 6.10
C ILE A 109 -11.91 20.01 6.78
N GLN A 110 -11.98 21.31 6.50
CA GLN A 110 -12.90 22.24 7.14
C GLN A 110 -13.84 22.91 6.14
N LYS A 111 -15.04 23.22 6.60
CA LYS A 111 -16.00 24.10 5.91
C LYS A 111 -16.56 25.09 6.94
N ASN A 112 -16.43 26.39 6.67
CA ASN A 112 -16.87 27.45 7.59
C ASN A 112 -16.32 27.31 9.02
N GLY A 113 -15.02 26.93 9.15
CA GLY A 113 -14.33 26.78 10.43
C GLY A 113 -14.68 25.52 11.24
N LYS A 114 -15.55 24.64 10.72
CA LYS A 114 -15.93 23.38 11.35
C LYS A 114 -15.38 22.20 10.55
N LEU A 115 -15.05 21.10 11.24
CA LEU A 115 -14.64 19.86 10.58
C LEU A 115 -15.77 19.29 9.73
N THR A 116 -15.44 18.90 8.49
CA THR A 116 -16.33 18.14 7.61
C THR A 116 -16.45 16.67 7.99
N GLY A 117 -15.54 16.19 8.84
CA GLY A 117 -15.37 14.78 9.18
C GLY A 117 -14.28 14.08 8.38
N VAL A 118 -13.72 14.71 7.35
CA VAL A 118 -12.61 14.15 6.56
C VAL A 118 -11.27 14.59 7.16
N LEU A 119 -10.41 13.60 7.40
CA LEU A 119 -9.04 13.74 7.89
C LEU A 119 -8.08 13.12 6.89
N ILE A 120 -6.98 13.81 6.61
CA ILE A 120 -5.95 13.36 5.64
C ILE A 120 -4.66 13.02 6.39
N ASP A 121 -4.03 11.92 6.03
CA ASP A 121 -2.70 11.46 6.45
C ASP A 121 -2.48 11.55 7.97
N ALA A 122 -1.49 12.32 8.44
CA ALA A 122 -1.16 12.43 9.87
C ALA A 122 -2.35 12.89 10.75
N ALA A 123 -3.33 13.59 10.18
CA ALA A 123 -4.53 13.97 10.92
C ALA A 123 -5.40 12.76 11.31
N MET A 124 -5.35 11.67 10.55
CA MET A 124 -6.07 10.43 10.89
C MET A 124 -5.60 9.81 12.20
N GLY A 125 -4.33 10.01 12.57
CA GLY A 125 -3.75 9.51 13.82
C GLY A 125 -4.38 10.08 15.10
N TYR A 126 -5.16 11.13 14.99
CA TYR A 126 -5.92 11.69 16.13
C TYR A 126 -7.21 10.93 16.43
N ILE A 127 -7.65 10.03 15.53
CA ILE A 127 -8.87 9.24 15.73
C ILE A 127 -8.51 7.92 16.42
N LYS A 128 -9.15 7.70 17.55
CA LYS A 128 -9.03 6.45 18.31
C LYS A 128 -10.06 5.45 17.78
N THR A 129 -9.62 4.22 17.62
CA THR A 129 -10.48 3.06 17.33
C THR A 129 -10.31 2.02 18.43
N PRO A 130 -11.27 1.11 18.63
CA PRO A 130 -11.09 -0.01 19.56
C PRO A 130 -9.80 -0.80 19.27
N ASN A 131 -9.14 -1.29 20.29
CA ASN A 131 -7.96 -2.12 20.14
C ASN A 131 -8.35 -3.52 19.66
N THR A 132 -7.65 -4.03 18.67
CA THR A 132 -7.76 -5.44 18.24
C THR A 132 -7.20 -6.35 19.33
N THR A 133 -7.94 -7.40 19.69
CA THR A 133 -7.48 -8.40 20.65
C THR A 133 -6.42 -9.33 20.04
N LYS A 134 -5.63 -10.01 20.89
CA LYS A 134 -4.66 -11.00 20.40
C LYS A 134 -5.33 -12.13 19.61
N LYS A 135 -6.53 -12.58 20.04
CA LYS A 135 -7.31 -13.62 19.34
C LYS A 135 -7.70 -13.18 17.93
N GLU A 136 -8.20 -11.97 17.81
CA GLU A 136 -8.55 -11.36 16.51
C GLU A 136 -7.31 -11.21 15.62
N SER A 137 -6.17 -10.78 16.17
CA SER A 137 -4.92 -10.68 15.40
C SER A 137 -4.43 -12.04 14.89
N ILE A 138 -4.55 -13.09 15.69
CA ILE A 138 -4.22 -14.48 15.28
C ILE A 138 -5.15 -14.90 14.14
N GLN A 139 -6.46 -14.76 14.32
CA GLN A 139 -7.44 -15.16 13.31
C GLN A 139 -7.22 -14.41 12.00
N GLY A 140 -6.96 -13.09 12.07
CA GLY A 140 -6.69 -12.27 10.90
C GLY A 140 -5.45 -12.71 10.11
N LEU A 141 -4.36 -13.08 10.78
CA LEU A 141 -3.17 -13.62 10.11
C LEU A 141 -3.46 -14.97 9.41
N LEU A 142 -4.23 -15.85 10.06
CA LEU A 142 -4.59 -17.14 9.48
C LEU A 142 -5.56 -17.02 8.30
N ASP A 143 -6.50 -16.09 8.35
CA ASP A 143 -7.42 -15.81 7.24
C ASP A 143 -6.72 -15.11 6.08
N ALA A 144 -5.81 -14.17 6.37
CA ALA A 144 -4.93 -13.56 5.38
C ALA A 144 -4.10 -14.60 4.63
N GLN A 145 -3.54 -15.58 5.34
CA GLN A 145 -2.82 -16.70 4.74
C GLN A 145 -3.69 -17.51 3.78
N LYS A 146 -4.92 -17.89 4.18
CA LYS A 146 -5.84 -18.65 3.32
C LYS A 146 -6.15 -17.90 2.02
N VAL A 147 -6.48 -16.61 2.14
CA VAL A 147 -6.77 -15.76 0.98
C VAL A 147 -5.53 -15.67 0.08
N SER A 148 -4.36 -15.39 0.64
CA SER A 148 -3.13 -15.27 -0.14
C SER A 148 -2.79 -16.57 -0.87
N PHE A 149 -2.92 -17.73 -0.22
CA PHE A 149 -2.69 -19.02 -0.85
C PHE A 149 -3.69 -19.32 -1.97
N SER A 150 -4.95 -18.90 -1.84
CA SER A 150 -5.95 -19.06 -2.92
C SER A 150 -5.62 -18.23 -4.18
N TYR A 151 -4.78 -17.21 -4.03
CA TYR A 151 -4.24 -16.40 -5.12
C TYR A 151 -2.81 -16.78 -5.51
N GLY A 152 -2.25 -17.85 -4.95
CA GLY A 152 -0.91 -18.34 -5.28
C GLY A 152 0.24 -17.54 -4.67
N LEU A 153 -0.04 -16.68 -3.70
CA LEU A 153 0.98 -15.90 -3.01
C LEU A 153 1.63 -16.75 -1.91
N THR A 154 2.86 -17.16 -2.10
CA THR A 154 3.65 -17.96 -1.15
C THR A 154 4.51 -17.10 -0.23
N THR A 155 4.85 -15.90 -0.68
CA THR A 155 5.55 -14.88 0.10
C THR A 155 4.80 -13.55 -0.01
N VAL A 156 4.66 -12.85 1.10
CA VAL A 156 4.09 -11.49 1.13
C VAL A 156 5.03 -10.52 1.81
N ASN A 157 5.03 -9.27 1.33
CA ASN A 157 5.71 -8.16 2.00
C ASN A 157 4.69 -7.44 2.88
N ASP A 158 4.87 -7.46 4.19
CA ASP A 158 4.00 -6.75 5.14
C ASP A 158 4.61 -5.40 5.50
N ALA A 159 4.02 -4.33 4.98
CA ALA A 159 4.58 -2.98 5.08
C ALA A 159 4.04 -2.21 6.28
N GLY A 160 4.91 -1.97 7.25
CA GLY A 160 4.61 -1.13 8.41
C GLY A 160 4.10 -1.89 9.62
N VAL A 161 4.74 -3.00 9.98
CA VAL A 161 4.38 -3.81 11.15
C VAL A 161 5.14 -3.39 12.41
N GLY A 162 4.46 -3.52 13.56
CA GLY A 162 5.05 -3.31 14.87
C GLY A 162 5.70 -4.58 15.44
N LYS A 163 6.56 -4.39 16.46
CA LYS A 163 7.25 -5.51 17.13
C LYS A 163 6.29 -6.61 17.60
N SER A 164 5.16 -6.26 18.23
CA SER A 164 4.20 -7.24 18.75
C SER A 164 3.61 -8.13 17.66
N THR A 165 3.35 -7.57 16.48
CA THR A 165 2.87 -8.34 15.32
C THR A 165 3.95 -9.24 14.76
N ILE A 166 5.20 -8.77 14.69
CA ILE A 166 6.35 -9.59 14.27
C ILE A 166 6.57 -10.76 15.22
N ASP A 167 6.52 -10.53 16.53
CA ASP A 167 6.63 -11.59 17.55
C ASP A 167 5.49 -12.62 17.42
N LEU A 168 4.28 -12.15 17.08
CA LEU A 168 3.12 -13.03 16.86
C LEU A 168 3.30 -13.87 15.59
N MET A 169 3.75 -13.27 14.48
CA MET A 169 4.06 -13.99 13.23
C MET A 169 5.10 -15.09 13.48
N ASP A 170 6.22 -14.76 14.15
CA ASP A 170 7.27 -15.71 14.49
C ASP A 170 6.73 -16.86 15.36
N SER A 171 5.89 -16.55 16.36
CA SER A 171 5.27 -17.55 17.21
C SER A 171 4.38 -18.52 16.43
N LEU A 172 3.50 -17.99 15.54
CA LEU A 172 2.59 -18.81 14.73
C LEU A 172 3.33 -19.63 13.66
N GLN A 173 4.46 -19.12 13.16
CA GLN A 173 5.31 -19.88 12.24
C GLN A 173 6.05 -21.02 12.94
N LYS A 174 6.49 -20.82 14.17
CA LYS A 174 7.12 -21.87 15.02
C LYS A 174 6.14 -22.99 15.41
N THR A 175 4.87 -22.67 15.61
CA THR A 175 3.82 -23.68 15.87
C THR A 175 3.37 -24.39 14.58
N GLY A 176 3.72 -23.87 13.39
CA GLY A 176 3.29 -24.40 12.10
C GLY A 176 1.90 -23.92 11.64
N ASP A 177 1.23 -23.08 12.41
CA ASP A 177 -0.09 -22.52 12.06
C ASP A 177 0.01 -21.51 10.90
N LEU A 178 1.07 -20.70 10.90
CA LEU A 178 1.35 -19.72 9.84
C LEU A 178 2.45 -20.26 8.91
N LYS A 179 2.04 -20.79 7.76
CA LYS A 179 2.96 -21.41 6.77
C LYS A 179 3.48 -20.40 5.75
N MET A 180 2.82 -19.26 5.61
CA MET A 180 3.21 -18.19 4.68
C MET A 180 4.56 -17.63 5.01
N ARG A 181 5.36 -17.32 3.97
CA ARG A 181 6.60 -16.56 4.14
C ARG A 181 6.28 -15.07 4.18
N ILE A 182 6.90 -14.37 5.11
CA ILE A 182 6.65 -12.95 5.34
C ILE A 182 7.97 -12.18 5.34
N TYR A 183 8.05 -11.20 4.45
CA TYR A 183 9.05 -10.14 4.54
C TYR A 183 8.40 -8.97 5.29
N ALA A 184 8.80 -8.78 6.55
CA ALA A 184 8.20 -7.79 7.43
C ALA A 184 9.00 -6.48 7.41
N MET A 185 8.37 -5.40 6.97
CA MET A 185 8.92 -4.05 7.01
C MET A 185 8.48 -3.39 8.32
N VAL A 186 9.43 -3.12 9.21
CA VAL A 186 9.14 -2.54 10.53
C VAL A 186 8.61 -1.12 10.40
N SER A 187 7.50 -0.79 11.04
CA SER A 187 7.04 0.61 11.14
C SER A 187 8.10 1.48 11.78
N VAL A 188 8.49 2.59 11.11
CA VAL A 188 9.48 3.51 11.65
C VAL A 188 8.94 4.22 12.91
N SER A 189 9.70 4.14 13.97
CA SER A 189 9.56 4.92 15.21
C SER A 189 10.89 4.87 15.94
N GLN A 190 11.22 5.85 16.79
CA GLN A 190 12.49 5.78 17.50
C GLN A 190 12.62 4.49 18.31
N LYS A 191 11.57 4.07 19.00
CA LYS A 191 11.53 2.81 19.76
C LYS A 191 11.86 1.59 18.89
N ASN A 192 11.30 1.52 17.68
CA ASN A 192 11.55 0.39 16.77
C ASN A 192 12.95 0.47 16.16
N LEU A 193 13.43 1.67 15.80
CA LEU A 193 14.81 1.88 15.32
C LEU A 193 15.81 1.38 16.35
N ASP A 194 15.71 1.84 17.60
CA ASP A 194 16.62 1.47 18.69
C ASP A 194 16.61 -0.04 18.93
N TYR A 195 15.41 -0.65 18.98
CA TYR A 195 15.28 -2.09 19.23
C TYR A 195 15.84 -2.93 18.07
N PHE A 196 15.37 -2.70 16.84
CA PHE A 196 15.70 -3.60 15.73
C PHE A 196 17.14 -3.39 15.22
N ILE A 197 17.67 -2.17 15.21
CA ILE A 197 19.06 -1.91 14.84
C ILE A 197 20.01 -2.61 15.84
N THR A 198 19.70 -2.56 17.13
CA THR A 198 20.48 -3.30 18.16
C THR A 198 20.30 -4.80 18.05
N LYS A 199 19.09 -5.28 17.77
CA LYS A 199 18.79 -6.72 17.64
C LYS A 199 19.45 -7.34 16.40
N GLY A 200 19.59 -6.56 15.33
CA GLY A 200 20.02 -7.05 14.01
C GLY A 200 18.88 -7.71 13.22
N ILE A 201 19.20 -8.13 12.01
CA ILE A 201 18.26 -8.77 11.09
C ILE A 201 17.72 -10.07 11.69
N ILE A 202 16.39 -10.27 11.61
CA ILE A 202 15.74 -11.53 11.96
C ILE A 202 15.44 -12.28 10.66
N LYS A 203 16.06 -13.45 10.47
CA LYS A 203 15.87 -14.28 9.29
C LYS A 203 15.65 -15.73 9.71
N THR A 204 14.53 -16.28 9.30
CA THR A 204 14.18 -17.71 9.35
C THR A 204 13.75 -18.15 7.95
N ASP A 205 13.40 -19.43 7.79
CA ASP A 205 12.85 -19.92 6.52
C ASP A 205 11.56 -19.19 6.11
N ARG A 206 10.79 -18.67 7.06
CA ARG A 206 9.47 -18.08 6.82
C ARG A 206 9.35 -16.62 7.19
N LEU A 207 10.28 -16.06 7.96
CA LEU A 207 10.25 -14.66 8.41
C LEU A 207 11.55 -13.96 8.05
N ASN A 208 11.46 -12.81 7.39
CA ASN A 208 12.57 -11.93 7.09
C ASN A 208 12.25 -10.51 7.55
N VAL A 209 12.91 -10.05 8.62
CA VAL A 209 12.73 -8.70 9.19
C VAL A 209 14.04 -7.95 8.99
N ARG A 210 14.14 -7.22 7.87
CA ARG A 210 15.37 -6.52 7.52
C ARG A 210 15.18 -5.14 6.90
N SER A 211 13.98 -4.56 7.04
CA SER A 211 13.71 -3.22 6.55
C SER A 211 12.82 -2.41 7.47
N PHE A 212 12.92 -1.08 7.36
CA PHE A 212 11.99 -0.14 7.95
C PHE A 212 11.09 0.44 6.88
N LYS A 213 9.77 0.43 7.10
CA LYS A 213 8.79 1.15 6.29
C LYS A 213 8.68 2.59 6.78
N VAL A 214 8.84 3.51 5.84
CA VAL A 214 8.71 4.95 6.06
C VAL A 214 7.68 5.50 5.06
N TYR A 215 6.91 6.48 5.47
CA TYR A 215 5.98 7.20 4.60
C TYR A 215 6.57 8.56 4.29
N GLY A 216 6.90 8.82 3.02
CA GLY A 216 7.45 10.10 2.58
C GLY A 216 6.38 11.17 2.46
N ASP A 217 5.28 10.83 1.81
CA ASP A 217 4.15 11.72 1.55
C ASP A 217 2.82 10.94 1.57
N GLY A 218 1.74 11.58 1.17
CA GLY A 218 0.42 10.98 1.04
C GLY A 218 0.10 10.47 -0.36
N ALA A 219 -1.18 10.17 -0.65
CA ALA A 219 -1.63 9.62 -1.92
C ALA A 219 -2.06 10.71 -2.93
N LEU A 220 -2.01 10.34 -4.23
CA LEU A 220 -2.41 11.24 -5.32
C LEU A 220 -3.93 11.51 -5.29
N GLY A 221 -4.73 10.47 -5.10
CA GLY A 221 -6.20 10.57 -5.12
C GLY A 221 -6.77 11.49 -4.05
N SER A 222 -6.18 11.50 -2.85
CA SER A 222 -6.54 12.39 -1.73
C SER A 222 -5.85 13.76 -1.79
N ARG A 223 -4.94 14.00 -2.75
CA ARG A 223 -4.08 15.18 -2.89
C ARG A 223 -3.11 15.37 -1.72
N GLY A 224 -2.73 14.29 -1.05
CA GLY A 224 -1.70 14.28 -0.01
C GLY A 224 -0.28 14.18 -0.56
N ALA A 225 -0.11 13.63 -1.76
CA ALA A 225 1.20 13.45 -2.40
C ALA A 225 1.92 14.80 -2.59
N ALA A 226 3.20 14.86 -2.19
CA ALA A 226 3.98 16.10 -2.22
C ALA A 226 4.49 16.41 -3.63
N MET A 227 3.98 17.49 -4.20
CA MET A 227 4.20 17.90 -5.59
C MET A 227 5.10 19.13 -5.69
N ARG A 228 5.95 19.22 -6.73
CA ARG A 228 6.76 20.41 -7.06
C ARG A 228 5.92 21.59 -7.54
N LYS A 229 4.82 21.32 -8.24
CA LYS A 229 3.84 22.30 -8.68
C LYS A 229 2.50 21.99 -8.07
N SER A 230 1.63 22.99 -7.91
CA SER A 230 0.29 22.78 -7.38
C SER A 230 -0.47 21.69 -8.17
N TYR A 231 -1.41 21.03 -7.50
CA TYR A 231 -2.34 20.17 -8.19
C TYR A 231 -3.09 20.94 -9.28
N SER A 232 -3.28 20.34 -10.45
CA SER A 232 -3.92 21.00 -11.59
C SER A 232 -5.40 21.32 -11.33
N ASP A 233 -6.03 20.56 -10.47
CA ASP A 233 -7.43 20.71 -10.05
C ASP A 233 -7.59 21.38 -8.68
N ARG A 234 -6.50 21.87 -8.07
CA ARG A 234 -6.52 22.62 -6.80
C ARG A 234 -5.33 23.58 -6.74
N GLU A 235 -5.56 24.82 -7.12
CA GLU A 235 -4.53 25.87 -7.08
C GLU A 235 -3.95 26.05 -5.67
N HIS A 236 -2.66 26.40 -5.60
CA HIS A 236 -1.92 26.62 -4.36
C HIS A 236 -1.91 25.43 -3.38
N HIS A 237 -2.29 24.23 -3.84
CA HIS A 237 -2.21 23.02 -3.05
C HIS A 237 -1.14 22.09 -3.62
N PHE A 238 -0.17 21.68 -2.79
CA PHE A 238 1.03 20.94 -3.19
C PHE A 238 1.13 19.57 -2.50
N GLY A 239 0.15 19.19 -1.68
CA GLY A 239 0.31 18.09 -0.76
C GLY A 239 1.37 18.37 0.31
N ALA A 240 1.91 17.36 0.95
CA ALA A 240 2.93 17.54 1.99
C ALA A 240 3.80 16.29 2.19
N MET A 241 5.06 16.51 2.59
CA MET A 241 5.86 15.44 3.20
C MET A 241 5.29 15.11 4.58
N ILE A 242 5.23 13.82 4.93
CA ILE A 242 4.76 13.36 6.25
C ILE A 242 5.80 13.66 7.33
N PHE A 243 7.09 13.50 7.01
CA PHE A 243 8.17 13.89 7.90
C PHE A 243 8.76 15.23 7.49
N ASP A 244 9.19 16.00 8.49
CA ASP A 244 10.12 17.11 8.25
C ASP A 244 11.38 16.60 7.54
N PRO A 245 11.89 17.28 6.52
CA PRO A 245 13.05 16.84 5.75
C PRO A 245 14.30 16.54 6.56
N LYS A 246 14.56 17.33 7.63
CA LYS A 246 15.69 17.10 8.53
C LYS A 246 15.51 15.79 9.30
N ARG A 247 14.33 15.56 9.86
CA ARG A 247 14.02 14.32 10.58
C ARG A 247 14.07 13.10 9.65
N TYR A 248 13.60 13.23 8.41
CA TYR A 248 13.71 12.18 7.40
C TYR A 248 15.17 11.81 7.12
N THR A 249 16.04 12.82 6.96
CA THR A 249 17.48 12.62 6.74
C THR A 249 18.17 11.95 7.95
N GLU A 250 17.80 12.34 9.18
CA GLU A 250 18.31 11.70 10.40
C GLU A 250 17.96 10.22 10.45
N ILE A 251 16.71 9.85 10.13
CA ILE A 251 16.24 8.46 10.07
C ILE A 251 17.04 7.69 9.00
N ALA A 252 17.19 8.23 7.80
CA ALA A 252 17.95 7.60 6.73
C ALA A 252 19.40 7.35 7.14
N ASN A 253 20.08 8.34 7.72
CA ASN A 253 21.45 8.20 8.21
C ASN A 253 21.60 7.17 9.35
N GLN A 254 20.59 7.07 10.23
CA GLN A 254 20.57 6.06 11.28
C GLN A 254 20.45 4.65 10.71
N ILE A 255 19.54 4.44 9.74
CA ILE A 255 19.33 3.14 9.07
C ILE A 255 20.55 2.78 8.20
N ALA A 256 21.18 3.75 7.53
CA ALA A 256 22.37 3.53 6.70
C ALA A 256 23.57 2.97 7.48
N LYS A 257 23.66 3.24 8.78
CA LYS A 257 24.70 2.70 9.69
C LYS A 257 24.42 1.27 10.15
N SER A 258 23.31 0.67 9.74
CA SER A 258 22.91 -0.70 10.06
C SER A 258 22.79 -1.53 8.78
N ASP A 259 22.53 -2.82 8.89
CA ASP A 259 22.28 -3.71 7.74
C ASP A 259 20.84 -3.66 7.24
N TYR A 260 19.99 -2.82 7.83
CA TYR A 260 18.59 -2.69 7.44
C TYR A 260 18.42 -1.90 6.15
N GLN A 261 17.43 -2.31 5.35
CA GLN A 261 16.91 -1.50 4.24
C GLN A 261 15.98 -0.41 4.78
N MET A 262 15.88 0.68 4.03
CA MET A 262 14.83 1.69 4.18
C MET A 262 13.91 1.63 2.97
N ASN A 263 12.63 1.34 3.19
CA ASN A 263 11.62 1.23 2.16
C ASN A 263 10.63 2.37 2.36
N THR A 264 10.69 3.36 1.48
CA THR A 264 9.88 4.58 1.63
C THR A 264 8.78 4.67 0.59
N HIS A 265 7.55 4.85 1.05
CA HIS A 265 6.43 5.26 0.24
C HIS A 265 6.69 6.66 -0.33
N ALA A 266 6.65 6.80 -1.66
CA ALA A 266 6.77 8.09 -2.33
C ALA A 266 5.92 8.11 -3.60
N ILE A 267 4.96 9.03 -3.65
CA ILE A 267 4.02 9.19 -4.74
C ILE A 267 4.32 10.46 -5.53
N GLY A 268 4.38 11.62 -4.89
CA GLY A 268 4.61 12.90 -5.54
C GLY A 268 6.04 13.09 -6.06
N ASP A 269 6.17 13.87 -7.12
CA ASP A 269 7.47 14.17 -7.76
C ASP A 269 8.44 14.91 -6.81
N SER A 270 7.93 15.77 -5.93
CA SER A 270 8.73 16.42 -4.89
C SER A 270 9.23 15.43 -3.85
N ALA A 271 8.36 14.51 -3.39
CA ALA A 271 8.73 13.47 -2.43
C ALA A 271 9.79 12.55 -3.02
N ASN A 272 9.56 12.01 -4.22
CA ASN A 272 10.52 11.13 -4.89
C ASN A 272 11.89 11.79 -5.03
N THR A 273 11.96 13.06 -5.48
CA THR A 273 13.21 13.81 -5.60
C THR A 273 13.95 13.90 -4.26
N HIS A 274 13.23 14.32 -3.22
CA HIS A 274 13.84 14.51 -1.89
C HIS A 274 14.38 13.19 -1.33
N ILE A 275 13.59 12.14 -1.41
CA ILE A 275 13.91 10.82 -0.88
C ILE A 275 15.09 10.19 -1.64
N LEU A 276 15.07 10.21 -2.97
CA LEU A 276 16.16 9.69 -3.81
C LEU A 276 17.48 10.39 -3.53
N LYS A 277 17.47 11.73 -3.41
CA LYS A 277 18.67 12.51 -3.04
C LYS A 277 19.17 12.19 -1.64
N THR A 278 18.25 12.03 -0.68
CA THR A 278 18.60 11.62 0.69
C THR A 278 19.21 10.22 0.73
N TYR A 279 18.62 9.27 -0.01
CA TYR A 279 19.14 7.91 -0.13
C TYR A 279 20.53 7.88 -0.74
N LYS A 280 20.73 8.60 -1.84
CA LYS A 280 22.03 8.73 -2.50
C LYS A 280 23.11 9.25 -1.53
N ALA A 281 22.80 10.27 -0.75
CA ALA A 281 23.72 10.83 0.24
C ALA A 281 23.98 9.86 1.42
N ALA A 282 22.92 9.24 1.98
CA ALA A 282 23.04 8.33 3.11
C ALA A 282 23.79 7.03 2.75
N LEU A 283 23.71 6.58 1.50
CA LEU A 283 24.34 5.37 0.99
C LEU A 283 25.66 5.62 0.24
N GLU A 284 26.23 6.81 0.36
CA GLU A 284 27.47 7.14 -0.33
C GLU A 284 28.58 6.09 -0.04
N GLY A 285 29.15 5.54 -1.11
CA GLY A 285 30.17 4.47 -1.02
C GLY A 285 29.64 3.07 -0.66
N GLN A 286 28.36 2.93 -0.32
CA GLN A 286 27.73 1.64 -0.02
C GLN A 286 27.10 1.02 -1.27
N LYS A 287 27.37 -0.27 -1.51
CA LYS A 287 26.80 -1.02 -2.63
C LYS A 287 25.81 -2.05 -2.11
N ASP A 288 24.87 -2.44 -2.99
CA ASP A 288 23.92 -3.52 -2.77
C ASP A 288 23.09 -3.39 -1.47
N ARG A 289 22.70 -2.16 -1.13
CA ARG A 289 21.85 -1.91 0.03
C ARG A 289 20.37 -2.17 -0.27
N ARG A 290 19.98 -2.17 -1.55
CA ARG A 290 18.63 -2.44 -2.07
C ARG A 290 17.52 -1.69 -1.32
N TRP A 291 17.78 -0.44 -0.94
CA TRP A 291 16.75 0.42 -0.40
C TRP A 291 15.69 0.66 -1.47
N LYS A 292 14.42 0.78 -1.05
CA LYS A 292 13.29 0.83 -1.98
C LYS A 292 12.57 2.17 -1.96
N ILE A 293 12.09 2.56 -3.14
CA ILE A 293 10.97 3.47 -3.25
C ILE A 293 9.73 2.63 -3.55
N GLU A 294 8.81 2.61 -2.60
CA GLU A 294 7.49 2.01 -2.80
C GLU A 294 6.61 3.00 -3.55
N HIS A 295 5.91 2.54 -4.53
CA HIS A 295 5.10 3.24 -5.54
C HIS A 295 5.93 3.91 -6.63
N ALA A 296 6.91 4.77 -6.33
CA ALA A 296 7.66 5.52 -7.34
C ALA A 296 6.70 6.06 -8.43
N GLN A 297 5.57 6.65 -8.00
CA GLN A 297 4.39 6.79 -8.85
C GLN A 297 4.53 7.94 -9.83
N ILE A 298 5.08 9.09 -9.39
CA ILE A 298 5.32 10.27 -10.24
C ILE A 298 6.78 10.66 -10.08
N ILE A 299 7.56 10.48 -11.14
CA ILE A 299 8.98 10.79 -11.17
C ILE A 299 9.21 11.96 -12.13
N SER A 300 9.94 12.98 -11.70
CA SER A 300 10.41 14.00 -12.64
C SER A 300 11.41 13.38 -13.60
N PRO A 301 11.31 13.65 -14.91
CA PRO A 301 12.19 13.01 -15.91
C PRO A 301 13.69 13.11 -15.60
N GLU A 302 14.13 14.21 -15.02
CA GLU A 302 15.52 14.44 -14.60
C GLU A 302 15.97 13.60 -13.41
N ASP A 303 15.05 12.97 -12.67
CA ASP A 303 15.36 12.20 -11.46
C ASP A 303 15.45 10.68 -11.70
N PHE A 304 15.11 10.16 -12.88
CA PHE A 304 15.21 8.73 -13.16
C PHE A 304 16.63 8.19 -12.94
N ASP A 305 17.68 8.97 -13.22
CA ASP A 305 19.07 8.56 -13.00
C ASP A 305 19.43 8.37 -11.53
N LEU A 306 18.62 8.84 -10.61
CA LEU A 306 18.82 8.61 -9.17
C LEU A 306 18.47 7.18 -8.74
N PHE A 307 17.75 6.41 -9.57
CA PHE A 307 17.39 5.01 -9.29
C PHE A 307 18.54 4.02 -9.51
N ASN A 308 19.71 4.42 -9.96
CA ASN A 308 20.83 3.51 -10.28
C ASN A 308 21.20 2.51 -9.17
N ASN A 309 20.90 2.77 -7.90
CA ASN A 309 21.18 1.90 -6.75
C ASN A 309 19.97 1.79 -5.80
N ILE A 310 18.80 2.21 -6.24
CA ILE A 310 17.57 2.25 -5.45
C ILE A 310 16.50 1.42 -6.15
N VAL A 311 15.97 0.42 -5.48
CA VAL A 311 14.99 -0.51 -6.06
C VAL A 311 13.65 0.16 -6.23
N PRO A 312 13.09 0.22 -7.44
CA PRO A 312 11.69 0.59 -7.64
C PRO A 312 10.78 -0.59 -7.30
N SER A 313 9.80 -0.34 -6.44
CA SER A 313 8.78 -1.31 -6.03
C SER A 313 7.40 -0.71 -6.34
N VAL A 314 6.73 -1.23 -7.37
CA VAL A 314 5.58 -0.56 -7.98
C VAL A 314 4.36 -1.46 -8.07
N GLN A 315 3.19 -0.85 -8.30
CA GLN A 315 1.91 -1.51 -8.36
C GLN A 315 1.24 -1.20 -9.71
N PRO A 316 1.34 -2.12 -10.68
CA PRO A 316 0.78 -1.89 -12.01
C PRO A 316 -0.72 -1.58 -12.06
N THR A 317 -1.50 -2.13 -11.13
CA THR A 317 -2.93 -1.84 -11.00
C THR A 317 -3.23 -0.38 -10.73
N HIS A 318 -2.35 0.35 -10.01
CA HIS A 318 -2.53 1.79 -9.81
C HIS A 318 -2.59 2.58 -11.13
N ALA A 319 -1.83 2.17 -12.15
CA ALA A 319 -1.90 2.84 -13.44
C ALA A 319 -3.27 2.71 -14.09
N THR A 320 -3.90 1.52 -13.98
CA THR A 320 -5.20 1.25 -14.62
C THR A 320 -6.39 1.66 -13.75
N SER A 321 -6.24 1.78 -12.44
CA SER A 321 -7.26 2.33 -11.56
C SER A 321 -7.27 3.86 -11.55
N ASP A 322 -6.08 4.48 -11.69
CA ASP A 322 -5.94 5.94 -11.61
C ASP A 322 -6.09 6.65 -12.98
N MET A 323 -5.98 5.94 -14.10
CA MET A 323 -5.99 6.53 -15.46
C MET A 323 -7.21 7.41 -15.75
N TYR A 324 -8.32 7.20 -15.07
CA TYR A 324 -9.57 7.94 -15.24
C TYR A 324 -9.52 9.37 -14.67
N TRP A 325 -8.57 9.64 -13.77
CA TRP A 325 -8.54 10.91 -13.03
C TRP A 325 -7.12 11.48 -12.81
N ALA A 326 -6.07 10.67 -12.97
CA ALA A 326 -4.71 11.10 -12.65
C ALA A 326 -4.28 12.35 -13.45
N GLU A 327 -4.58 12.42 -14.75
CA GLU A 327 -4.27 13.61 -15.57
C GLU A 327 -4.98 14.86 -15.05
N THR A 328 -6.20 14.76 -14.54
CA THR A 328 -6.90 15.88 -13.90
C THR A 328 -6.15 16.39 -12.67
N ARG A 329 -5.51 15.49 -11.89
CA ARG A 329 -4.73 15.85 -10.69
C ARG A 329 -3.42 16.55 -11.02
N ILE A 330 -2.70 16.06 -12.01
CA ILE A 330 -1.30 16.48 -12.22
C ILE A 330 -1.05 17.16 -13.58
N GLY A 331 -2.00 17.10 -14.51
CA GLY A 331 -1.87 17.66 -15.85
C GLY A 331 -0.94 16.85 -16.77
N LYS A 332 -1.09 17.06 -18.07
CA LYS A 332 -0.44 16.29 -19.14
C LYS A 332 1.08 16.16 -19.01
N ASP A 333 1.77 17.23 -18.62
CA ASP A 333 3.25 17.22 -18.60
C ASP A 333 3.79 16.27 -17.53
N ARG A 334 3.19 16.23 -16.34
CA ARG A 334 3.62 15.34 -15.26
C ARG A 334 3.22 13.89 -15.50
N MET A 335 2.23 13.63 -16.35
CA MET A 335 1.87 12.27 -16.77
C MET A 335 3.02 11.54 -17.45
N LYS A 336 3.97 12.23 -18.07
CA LYS A 336 5.14 11.62 -18.72
C LYS A 336 6.05 10.83 -17.77
N GLY A 337 6.11 11.23 -16.51
CA GLY A 337 6.88 10.52 -15.48
C GLY A 337 6.01 9.75 -14.48
N ALA A 338 4.69 9.67 -14.72
CA ALA A 338 3.76 8.95 -13.88
C ALA A 338 3.58 7.50 -14.37
N TYR A 339 3.58 6.53 -13.44
CA TYR A 339 3.44 5.09 -13.75
C TYR A 339 4.46 4.59 -14.78
N ALA A 340 5.67 5.13 -14.75
CA ALA A 340 6.73 4.94 -15.74
C ALA A 340 7.54 3.65 -15.47
N PHE A 341 6.87 2.50 -15.41
CA PHE A 341 7.46 1.23 -14.95
C PHE A 341 8.58 0.74 -15.87
N LYS A 342 8.46 0.95 -17.18
CA LYS A 342 9.49 0.56 -18.15
C LYS A 342 10.73 1.43 -18.03
N ASP A 343 10.56 2.73 -17.78
CA ASP A 343 11.68 3.63 -17.56
C ASP A 343 12.43 3.26 -16.26
N LEU A 344 11.70 2.96 -15.19
CA LEU A 344 12.29 2.48 -13.93
C LEU A 344 13.04 1.15 -14.12
N LEU A 345 12.47 0.20 -14.85
CA LEU A 345 13.13 -1.06 -15.20
C LEU A 345 14.43 -0.80 -15.96
N ASN A 346 14.41 0.06 -16.96
CA ASN A 346 15.58 0.39 -17.77
C ASN A 346 16.70 1.09 -16.94
N LYS A 347 16.34 1.83 -15.91
CA LYS A 347 17.31 2.54 -15.04
C LYS A 347 17.94 1.65 -13.97
N TYR A 348 17.16 0.84 -13.30
CA TYR A 348 17.68 -0.04 -12.23
C TYR A 348 18.07 -1.44 -12.73
N GLY A 349 17.47 -1.91 -13.81
CA GLY A 349 17.67 -3.27 -14.34
C GLY A 349 16.68 -4.32 -13.82
N SER A 350 15.85 -3.96 -12.85
CA SER A 350 14.73 -4.78 -12.36
C SER A 350 13.68 -3.90 -11.69
N VAL A 351 12.45 -4.41 -11.56
CA VAL A 351 11.35 -3.76 -10.86
C VAL A 351 10.57 -4.78 -10.06
N ALA A 352 10.38 -4.53 -8.77
CA ALA A 352 9.56 -5.39 -7.93
C ALA A 352 8.09 -5.00 -8.08
N LEU A 353 7.21 -5.98 -8.31
CA LEU A 353 5.79 -5.76 -8.52
C LEU A 353 4.97 -6.26 -7.33
N GLY A 354 3.96 -5.50 -6.94
CA GLY A 354 3.03 -5.82 -5.88
C GLY A 354 1.61 -5.34 -6.15
N THR A 355 0.69 -5.69 -5.26
CA THR A 355 -0.72 -5.30 -5.35
C THR A 355 -1.06 -4.07 -4.51
N ASP A 356 -0.28 -3.80 -3.47
CA ASP A 356 -0.64 -2.83 -2.41
C ASP A 356 -2.01 -3.14 -1.77
N PHE A 357 -2.35 -4.44 -1.65
CA PHE A 357 -3.58 -4.85 -0.98
C PHE A 357 -3.61 -4.30 0.47
N PRO A 358 -4.69 -3.70 0.93
CA PRO A 358 -6.05 -3.66 0.37
C PRO A 358 -6.41 -2.37 -0.41
N VAL A 359 -5.45 -1.58 -0.86
CA VAL A 359 -5.71 -0.46 -1.77
C VAL A 359 -6.28 -1.02 -3.07
N GLU A 360 -5.56 -1.94 -3.67
CA GLU A 360 -6.05 -2.73 -4.80
C GLU A 360 -6.54 -4.12 -4.34
N LYS A 361 -7.15 -4.86 -5.26
CA LYS A 361 -7.52 -6.26 -5.00
C LYS A 361 -6.27 -7.12 -4.83
N VAL A 362 -6.35 -8.17 -4.00
CA VAL A 362 -5.22 -9.07 -3.70
C VAL A 362 -4.72 -9.88 -4.90
N SER A 363 -5.52 -10.03 -5.96
CA SER A 363 -5.20 -10.89 -7.10
C SER A 363 -3.94 -10.43 -7.86
N PRO A 364 -2.87 -11.24 -7.89
CA PRO A 364 -1.66 -10.93 -8.65
C PRO A 364 -1.90 -10.93 -10.17
N PHE A 365 -2.98 -11.58 -10.64
CA PHE A 365 -3.32 -11.64 -12.06
C PHE A 365 -3.92 -10.33 -12.58
N LEU A 366 -4.52 -9.52 -11.72
CA LEU A 366 -4.86 -8.13 -12.03
C LEU A 366 -3.59 -7.30 -12.22
N THR A 367 -2.62 -7.44 -11.32
CA THR A 367 -1.31 -6.81 -11.46
C THR A 367 -0.60 -7.24 -12.74
N PHE A 368 -0.62 -8.55 -13.07
CA PHE A 368 -0.03 -9.08 -14.28
C PHE A 368 -0.71 -8.51 -15.54
N SER A 369 -2.04 -8.52 -15.57
CA SER A 369 -2.83 -7.96 -16.67
C SER A 369 -2.52 -6.47 -16.88
N SER A 370 -2.61 -5.68 -15.81
CA SER A 370 -2.35 -4.24 -15.85
C SER A 370 -0.91 -3.88 -16.29
N ALA A 371 0.08 -4.68 -15.89
CA ALA A 371 1.46 -4.47 -16.31
C ALA A 371 1.67 -4.71 -17.81
N VAL A 372 0.99 -5.72 -18.37
CA VAL A 372 1.15 -6.15 -19.76
C VAL A 372 0.26 -5.36 -20.71
N THR A 373 -1.03 -5.23 -20.38
CA THR A 373 -2.03 -4.65 -21.29
C THR A 373 -2.25 -3.16 -21.06
N ARG A 374 -1.92 -2.66 -19.87
CA ARG A 374 -2.22 -1.27 -19.48
C ARG A 374 -3.70 -0.92 -19.64
N GLN A 375 -4.57 -1.92 -19.44
CA GLN A 375 -6.02 -1.81 -19.55
C GLN A 375 -6.67 -2.28 -18.26
N ASP A 376 -7.88 -1.80 -18.01
CA ASP A 376 -8.74 -2.35 -16.96
C ASP A 376 -9.32 -3.74 -17.39
N THR A 377 -10.17 -4.30 -16.55
CA THR A 377 -10.80 -5.61 -16.81
C THR A 377 -11.84 -5.59 -17.92
N GLU A 378 -12.30 -4.41 -18.34
CA GLU A 378 -13.24 -4.21 -19.46
C GLU A 378 -12.52 -3.93 -20.79
N GLY A 379 -11.17 -3.90 -20.78
CA GLY A 379 -10.34 -3.63 -21.95
C GLY A 379 -10.19 -2.14 -22.30
N TYR A 380 -10.49 -1.26 -21.35
CA TYR A 380 -10.31 0.19 -21.52
C TYR A 380 -8.95 0.66 -20.99
N PRO A 381 -8.29 1.64 -21.63
CA PRO A 381 -8.62 2.20 -22.95
C PRO A 381 -8.20 1.28 -24.09
N ALA A 382 -8.90 1.36 -25.22
CA ALA A 382 -8.49 0.66 -26.43
C ALA A 382 -7.05 1.01 -26.79
N GLY A 383 -6.18 0.00 -26.95
CA GLY A 383 -4.75 0.18 -27.21
C GLY A 383 -3.89 0.39 -25.95
N GLY A 384 -4.48 0.45 -24.75
CA GLY A 384 -3.77 0.57 -23.47
C GLY A 384 -3.36 1.99 -23.07
N PHE A 385 -3.23 2.21 -21.75
CA PHE A 385 -2.82 3.48 -21.16
C PHE A 385 -1.29 3.57 -21.04
N GLN A 386 -0.65 4.57 -21.68
CA GLN A 386 0.81 4.76 -21.67
C GLN A 386 1.58 3.46 -22.02
N MET A 387 1.32 2.88 -23.19
CA MET A 387 1.89 1.59 -23.61
C MET A 387 3.41 1.57 -23.69
N GLU A 388 4.06 2.71 -23.83
CA GLU A 388 5.52 2.87 -23.73
C GLU A 388 6.06 2.40 -22.38
N ASN A 389 5.22 2.38 -21.36
CA ASN A 389 5.54 1.92 -20.01
C ASN A 389 4.98 0.51 -19.68
N ALA A 390 4.42 -0.19 -20.67
CA ALA A 390 4.03 -1.59 -20.50
C ALA A 390 5.25 -2.49 -20.30
N LEU A 391 5.08 -3.51 -19.47
CA LEU A 391 6.08 -4.57 -19.29
C LEU A 391 5.72 -5.77 -20.18
N THR A 392 6.73 -6.48 -20.66
CA THR A 392 6.48 -7.79 -21.30
C THR A 392 5.98 -8.80 -20.26
N ARG A 393 5.39 -9.90 -20.72
CA ARG A 393 4.96 -11.00 -19.83
C ARG A 393 6.13 -11.56 -19.02
N GLU A 394 7.31 -11.71 -19.64
CA GLU A 394 8.51 -12.19 -18.95
C GLU A 394 8.98 -11.19 -17.89
N GLU A 395 9.08 -9.91 -18.21
CA GLU A 395 9.44 -8.86 -17.25
C GLU A 395 8.45 -8.80 -16.09
N THR A 396 7.16 -8.94 -16.39
CA THR A 396 6.10 -8.95 -15.38
C THR A 396 6.22 -10.17 -14.46
N LEU A 397 6.41 -11.37 -15.03
CA LEU A 397 6.60 -12.59 -14.25
C LEU A 397 7.85 -12.48 -13.36
N ARG A 398 8.97 -11.98 -13.90
CA ARG A 398 10.19 -11.74 -13.12
C ARG A 398 9.98 -10.71 -12.01
N GLY A 399 9.25 -9.65 -12.28
CA GLY A 399 8.89 -8.62 -11.29
C GLY A 399 8.08 -9.15 -10.12
N MET A 400 7.23 -10.13 -10.37
CA MET A 400 6.39 -10.77 -9.36
C MET A 400 7.09 -11.93 -8.64
N THR A 401 8.24 -12.38 -9.13
CA THR A 401 8.94 -13.57 -8.63
C THR A 401 10.40 -13.25 -8.27
N ILE A 402 11.34 -13.50 -9.18
CA ILE A 402 12.78 -13.41 -8.86
C ILE A 402 13.24 -11.99 -8.55
N TRP A 403 12.71 -10.94 -9.20
CA TRP A 403 13.09 -9.56 -8.87
C TRP A 403 12.47 -9.10 -7.54
N ALA A 404 11.27 -9.57 -7.22
CA ALA A 404 10.69 -9.36 -5.88
C ALA A 404 11.53 -10.04 -4.80
N ALA A 405 11.96 -11.30 -5.03
CA ALA A 405 12.87 -12.01 -4.12
C ALA A 405 14.22 -11.27 -3.99
N HIS A 406 14.81 -10.82 -5.11
CA HIS A 406 16.03 -10.02 -5.10
C HIS A 406 15.88 -8.76 -4.25
N SER A 407 14.78 -8.04 -4.40
CA SER A 407 14.52 -6.83 -3.63
C SER A 407 14.51 -7.05 -2.10
N ASN A 408 14.32 -8.30 -1.66
CA ASN A 408 14.25 -8.74 -0.27
C ASN A 408 15.51 -9.50 0.19
N PHE A 409 16.55 -9.63 -0.66
CA PHE A 409 17.75 -10.48 -0.43
C PHE A 409 17.41 -11.97 -0.29
N GLU A 410 16.46 -12.48 -1.07
CA GLU A 410 15.95 -13.86 -0.98
C GLU A 410 16.01 -14.58 -2.34
N GLU A 411 16.67 -14.02 -3.36
CA GLU A 411 16.80 -14.59 -4.70
C GLU A 411 17.53 -15.93 -4.75
N ASN A 412 18.36 -16.22 -3.76
CA ASN A 412 19.07 -17.50 -3.63
C ASN A 412 18.21 -18.59 -2.98
N GLU A 413 17.08 -18.23 -2.37
CA GLU A 413 16.20 -19.13 -1.63
C GLU A 413 14.88 -19.40 -2.36
N LYS A 414 14.40 -18.46 -3.17
CA LYS A 414 13.09 -18.50 -3.85
C LYS A 414 13.02 -17.55 -5.06
N GLY A 415 11.87 -17.49 -5.71
CA GLY A 415 11.59 -16.61 -6.86
C GLY A 415 11.85 -17.27 -8.22
N SER A 416 12.40 -18.49 -8.24
CA SER A 416 12.52 -19.32 -9.41
C SER A 416 12.47 -20.81 -9.00
N ILE A 417 12.13 -21.69 -9.95
CA ILE A 417 12.14 -23.14 -9.74
C ILE A 417 13.54 -23.66 -10.14
N GLU A 418 14.40 -23.75 -9.15
CA GLU A 418 15.78 -24.19 -9.31
C GLU A 418 16.19 -25.13 -8.17
N VAL A 419 17.14 -26.03 -8.43
CA VAL A 419 17.69 -26.92 -7.40
C VAL A 419 18.33 -26.11 -6.29
N GLY A 420 18.01 -26.43 -5.05
CA GLY A 420 18.51 -25.73 -3.86
C GLY A 420 17.63 -24.61 -3.35
N LYS A 421 16.58 -24.22 -4.10
CA LYS A 421 15.57 -23.24 -3.62
C LYS A 421 14.37 -23.94 -3.00
N PHE A 422 13.60 -23.19 -2.22
CA PHE A 422 12.35 -23.69 -1.64
C PHE A 422 11.38 -24.12 -2.76
N ALA A 423 10.72 -25.25 -2.56
CA ALA A 423 9.69 -25.77 -3.46
C ALA A 423 8.37 -24.98 -3.28
N ASP A 424 8.41 -23.69 -3.56
CA ASP A 424 7.28 -22.77 -3.56
C ASP A 424 6.85 -22.58 -5.02
N PHE A 425 5.70 -23.11 -5.40
CA PHE A 425 5.17 -23.03 -6.77
C PHE A 425 3.65 -23.11 -6.81
N ILE A 426 3.08 -22.71 -7.92
CA ILE A 426 1.63 -22.73 -8.18
C ILE A 426 1.31 -23.44 -9.48
N ILE A 427 0.10 -23.98 -9.54
CA ILE A 427 -0.48 -24.52 -10.77
C ILE A 427 -1.66 -23.64 -11.17
N LEU A 428 -1.65 -23.16 -12.40
CA LEU A 428 -2.66 -22.27 -12.96
C LEU A 428 -3.59 -23.02 -13.91
N ASN A 429 -4.81 -22.49 -14.10
CA ASN A 429 -5.79 -23.02 -15.03
C ASN A 429 -5.47 -22.74 -16.51
N GLN A 430 -4.52 -21.83 -16.78
CA GLN A 430 -4.14 -21.41 -18.12
C GLN A 430 -2.68 -20.95 -18.19
N ASN A 431 -2.09 -20.96 -19.39
CA ASN A 431 -0.74 -20.46 -19.62
C ASN A 431 -0.76 -18.93 -19.75
N ILE A 432 -0.35 -18.22 -18.69
CA ILE A 432 -0.30 -16.75 -18.66
C ILE A 432 0.71 -16.15 -19.64
N MET A 433 1.63 -16.95 -20.16
CA MET A 433 2.62 -16.52 -21.16
C MET A 433 2.05 -16.50 -22.59
N GLU A 434 0.93 -17.18 -22.84
CA GLU A 434 0.36 -17.38 -24.19
C GLU A 434 -1.10 -16.92 -24.31
N VAL A 435 -1.88 -17.00 -23.21
CA VAL A 435 -3.31 -16.65 -23.23
C VAL A 435 -3.52 -15.22 -23.75
N ASP A 436 -4.66 -14.99 -24.41
CA ASP A 436 -5.03 -13.64 -24.87
C ASP A 436 -4.94 -12.61 -23.72
N GLY A 437 -4.44 -11.40 -24.02
CA GLY A 437 -4.26 -10.35 -23.04
C GLY A 437 -5.52 -10.00 -22.26
N SER A 438 -6.68 -10.01 -22.93
CA SER A 438 -7.99 -9.75 -22.33
C SER A 438 -8.43 -10.78 -21.28
N LYS A 439 -7.80 -11.96 -21.25
CA LYS A 439 -8.12 -13.06 -20.32
C LYS A 439 -7.09 -13.24 -19.20
N LEU A 440 -6.04 -12.43 -19.17
CA LEU A 440 -5.00 -12.54 -18.13
C LEU A 440 -5.57 -12.38 -16.72
N HIS A 441 -6.48 -11.42 -16.51
CA HIS A 441 -7.10 -11.15 -15.22
C HIS A 441 -8.06 -12.25 -14.75
N GLU A 442 -8.53 -13.14 -15.65
CA GLU A 442 -9.41 -14.28 -15.36
C GLU A 442 -8.62 -15.52 -14.87
N THR A 443 -7.30 -15.46 -14.85
CA THR A 443 -6.45 -16.56 -14.41
C THR A 443 -6.77 -16.99 -12.99
N LYS A 444 -6.85 -18.30 -12.77
CA LYS A 444 -7.15 -18.90 -11.47
C LYS A 444 -6.03 -19.84 -11.03
N VAL A 445 -5.79 -19.87 -9.74
CA VAL A 445 -4.91 -20.85 -9.12
C VAL A 445 -5.68 -22.15 -8.91
N ILE A 446 -5.12 -23.27 -9.37
CA ILE A 446 -5.64 -24.62 -9.11
C ILE A 446 -5.05 -25.17 -7.81
N SER A 447 -3.77 -24.90 -7.57
CA SER A 447 -3.10 -25.30 -6.34
C SER A 447 -1.88 -24.45 -6.04
N THR A 448 -1.58 -24.29 -4.76
CA THR A 448 -0.42 -23.59 -4.23
C THR A 448 0.38 -24.50 -3.33
N TYR A 449 1.69 -24.51 -3.51
CA TYR A 449 2.62 -25.29 -2.71
C TYR A 449 3.63 -24.37 -2.02
N VAL A 450 3.86 -24.62 -0.74
CA VAL A 450 4.89 -23.95 0.07
C VAL A 450 5.81 -25.03 0.63
N ASN A 451 7.09 -24.95 0.28
CA ASN A 451 8.09 -25.95 0.68
C ASN A 451 7.70 -27.39 0.28
N GLY A 452 7.06 -27.55 -0.89
CA GLY A 452 6.58 -28.85 -1.39
C GLY A 452 5.26 -29.32 -0.76
N GLU A 453 4.75 -28.64 0.26
CA GLU A 453 3.46 -28.96 0.87
C GLU A 453 2.33 -28.22 0.15
N LYS A 454 1.27 -28.95 -0.23
CA LYS A 454 0.06 -28.36 -0.80
C LYS A 454 -0.69 -27.58 0.30
N VAL A 455 -0.85 -26.25 0.10
CA VAL A 455 -1.53 -25.35 1.05
C VAL A 455 -2.85 -24.78 0.49
N TYR A 456 -3.09 -24.99 -0.81
CA TYR A 456 -4.35 -24.66 -1.50
C TYR A 456 -4.60 -25.60 -2.68
#